data_5411972b8b436920e3e10b488fcd7fa7
#
_entry.id   5411972b8b436920e3e10b488fcd7fa7
#
_cell.length_a   1.000
_cell.length_b   1.000
_cell.length_c   1.000
_cell.angle_alpha   90.00
_cell.angle_beta   90.00
_cell.angle_gamma   90.00
#
_symmetry.space_group_name_H-M   'P 1'
#
loop_
_entity.id
_entity.type
_entity.pdbx_description
1 polymer ?
#
loop_
_entity_poly.entity_id
_entity_poly.type
_entity_poly.pdbx_seq_one_letter_code
_entity_poly.pdbx_strand_id
1 'polypeptide(L)'
;MDKITQTARYRQSLIHYTQKHGVTAAAKRYRTYRQYIYRWMKRYDGTLQSLEDLSHRPSSHANQHRPEEIKLIDDMRRRNPNDGLVVFWVKLRQRGYSRSISGLYRFLRKRGQMAVKLPNPKYIPKEYKAADYPGQKVQIDVKYVPASCLVGAAAEDAKENGGFYYQYTFLDEYSRFRYLEAFKEHNSYSSSEFIKHCVKRFPYAIECVQTDNGPEFTNRLNSQYSNKKTLFEVTLDQLCIQHKCIKPFTPRHNGKVERSHRKDNESFYAGHKFFSFDDFRKQLAVWNRKYNNFPMRPLGWLSPKQVLFSFPHVVIHH
;
A
#
# COMPACT_ATOMS: atom_id res chain seq x y z
N MET A 1 -9.73 -7.08 -45.93
CA MET A 1 -11.08 -6.44 -45.80
C MET A 1 -11.77 -7.06 -44.61
N ASP A 2 -12.23 -6.24 -43.66
CA ASP A 2 -12.79 -6.71 -42.39
C ASP A 2 -14.10 -7.49 -42.63
N LYS A 3 -14.32 -8.60 -41.89
CA LYS A 3 -15.53 -9.44 -42.01
C LYS A 3 -16.83 -8.66 -41.81
N ILE A 4 -16.79 -7.64 -40.95
CA ILE A 4 -17.91 -6.73 -40.69
C ILE A 4 -18.27 -5.92 -41.93
N THR A 5 -17.29 -5.37 -42.63
CA THR A 5 -17.47 -4.59 -43.87
C THR A 5 -18.03 -5.43 -45.02
N GLN A 6 -17.65 -6.70 -45.12
CA GLN A 6 -18.19 -7.62 -46.14
C GLN A 6 -19.70 -7.88 -45.90
N THR A 7 -20.11 -8.09 -44.67
CA THR A 7 -21.51 -8.31 -44.32
C THR A 7 -22.38 -7.08 -44.59
N ALA A 8 -21.88 -5.88 -44.27
CA ALA A 8 -22.58 -4.63 -44.56
C ALA A 8 -22.73 -4.39 -46.09
N ARG A 9 -21.70 -4.67 -46.89
CA ARG A 9 -21.76 -4.60 -48.36
C ARG A 9 -22.74 -5.60 -48.95
N TYR A 10 -22.79 -6.83 -48.42
CA TYR A 10 -23.80 -7.83 -48.84
C TYR A 10 -25.21 -7.30 -48.56
N ARG A 11 -25.48 -6.71 -47.40
CA ARG A 11 -26.79 -6.11 -47.06
C ARG A 11 -27.12 -4.92 -47.97
N GLN A 12 -26.16 -4.11 -48.33
CA GLN A 12 -26.35 -3.01 -49.26
C GLN A 12 -26.72 -3.52 -50.68
N SER A 13 -25.96 -4.50 -51.19
CA SER A 13 -26.31 -5.16 -52.46
C SER A 13 -27.71 -5.77 -52.47
N LEU A 14 -28.08 -6.42 -51.37
CA LEU A 14 -29.40 -7.00 -51.17
C LEU A 14 -30.49 -5.92 -51.26
N ILE A 15 -30.31 -4.79 -50.59
CA ILE A 15 -31.26 -3.67 -50.59
C ILE A 15 -31.37 -3.03 -51.96
N HIS A 16 -30.25 -2.75 -52.65
CA HIS A 16 -30.26 -2.18 -53.99
C HIS A 16 -30.95 -3.12 -55.01
N TYR A 17 -30.74 -4.44 -54.86
CA TYR A 17 -31.43 -5.42 -55.71
C TYR A 17 -32.92 -5.45 -55.40
N THR A 18 -33.28 -5.35 -54.10
CA THR A 18 -34.68 -5.31 -53.66
C THR A 18 -35.44 -4.12 -54.23
N GLN A 19 -34.80 -2.95 -54.29
CA GLN A 19 -35.39 -1.73 -54.85
C GLN A 19 -35.70 -1.88 -56.36
N LYS A 20 -34.89 -2.65 -57.12
CA LYS A 20 -35.05 -2.85 -58.53
C LYS A 20 -36.02 -3.99 -58.90
N HIS A 21 -36.03 -5.07 -58.14
CA HIS A 21 -36.67 -6.33 -58.53
C HIS A 21 -37.74 -6.82 -57.53
N GLY A 22 -37.90 -6.08 -56.44
CA GLY A 22 -38.87 -6.42 -55.41
C GLY A 22 -38.36 -7.45 -54.40
N VAL A 23 -39.00 -7.47 -53.23
CA VAL A 23 -38.60 -8.27 -52.04
C VAL A 23 -38.59 -9.77 -52.31
N THR A 24 -39.60 -10.27 -53.07
CA THR A 24 -39.74 -11.71 -53.36
C THR A 24 -38.61 -12.23 -54.25
N ALA A 25 -38.23 -11.47 -55.26
CA ALA A 25 -37.12 -11.82 -56.17
C ALA A 25 -35.77 -11.76 -55.44
N ALA A 26 -35.58 -10.75 -54.57
CA ALA A 26 -34.41 -10.61 -53.72
C ALA A 26 -34.26 -11.76 -52.73
N ALA A 27 -35.35 -12.16 -52.07
CA ALA A 27 -35.35 -13.29 -51.15
C ALA A 27 -34.93 -14.61 -51.82
N LYS A 28 -35.41 -14.88 -53.04
CA LYS A 28 -34.99 -16.03 -53.82
C LYS A 28 -33.48 -15.96 -54.21
N ARG A 29 -33.04 -14.83 -54.77
CA ARG A 29 -31.66 -14.65 -55.25
C ARG A 29 -30.63 -14.77 -54.17
N TYR A 30 -30.87 -14.12 -53.00
CA TYR A 30 -29.96 -14.06 -51.89
C TYR A 30 -30.19 -15.17 -50.86
N ARG A 31 -31.11 -16.13 -51.13
CA ARG A 31 -31.46 -17.27 -50.25
C ARG A 31 -31.72 -16.82 -48.82
N THR A 32 -32.57 -15.81 -48.69
CA THR A 32 -32.87 -15.22 -47.34
C THR A 32 -34.39 -15.05 -47.19
N TYR A 33 -34.82 -14.66 -46.00
CA TYR A 33 -36.23 -14.45 -45.67
C TYR A 33 -36.67 -13.03 -45.97
N ARG A 34 -37.90 -12.83 -46.41
CA ARG A 34 -38.48 -11.51 -46.67
C ARG A 34 -38.41 -10.60 -45.45
N GLN A 35 -38.64 -11.13 -44.22
CA GLN A 35 -38.50 -10.37 -42.97
C GLN A 35 -37.08 -9.85 -42.72
N TYR A 36 -36.07 -10.61 -43.09
CA TYR A 36 -34.66 -10.15 -43.01
C TYR A 36 -34.45 -8.92 -43.91
N ILE A 37 -34.99 -8.95 -45.14
CA ILE A 37 -34.88 -7.82 -46.06
C ILE A 37 -35.59 -6.59 -45.52
N TYR A 38 -36.87 -6.71 -45.08
CA TYR A 38 -37.61 -5.60 -44.47
C TYR A 38 -36.91 -4.99 -43.28
N ARG A 39 -36.32 -5.81 -42.42
CA ARG A 39 -35.57 -5.32 -41.24
C ARG A 39 -34.42 -4.44 -41.66
N TRP A 40 -33.64 -4.82 -42.67
CA TRP A 40 -32.51 -4.04 -43.15
C TRP A 40 -32.91 -2.84 -43.98
N MET A 41 -33.98 -2.92 -44.77
CA MET A 41 -34.56 -1.77 -45.45
C MET A 41 -35.01 -0.69 -44.49
N LYS A 42 -35.69 -1.07 -43.41
CA LYS A 42 -36.14 -0.13 -42.37
C LYS A 42 -34.98 0.59 -41.68
N ARG A 43 -33.82 -0.06 -41.60
CA ARG A 43 -32.63 0.45 -40.93
C ARG A 43 -31.70 1.23 -41.87
N TYR A 44 -31.83 1.03 -43.14
CA TYR A 44 -30.91 1.62 -44.15
C TYR A 44 -31.24 3.11 -44.33
N ASP A 45 -30.23 3.95 -44.03
CA ASP A 45 -30.27 5.41 -44.19
C ASP A 45 -29.46 5.93 -45.37
N GLY A 46 -28.99 5.04 -46.27
CA GLY A 46 -28.13 5.36 -47.40
C GLY A 46 -26.63 5.11 -47.12
N THR A 47 -26.24 4.92 -45.87
CA THR A 47 -24.85 4.69 -45.50
C THR A 47 -24.55 3.21 -45.25
N LEU A 48 -23.30 2.81 -45.52
CA LEU A 48 -22.84 1.45 -45.24
C LEU A 48 -22.82 1.16 -43.75
N GLN A 49 -22.58 2.17 -42.93
CA GLN A 49 -22.50 2.08 -41.47
C GLN A 49 -23.86 1.71 -40.81
N SER A 50 -24.98 2.16 -41.41
CA SER A 50 -26.32 1.77 -40.94
C SER A 50 -26.60 0.27 -41.09
N LEU A 51 -25.84 -0.42 -41.94
CA LEU A 51 -25.97 -1.85 -42.22
C LEU A 51 -25.01 -2.72 -41.40
N GLU A 52 -24.22 -2.14 -40.53
CA GLU A 52 -23.38 -2.89 -39.60
C GLU A 52 -24.20 -3.50 -38.48
N ASP A 53 -23.71 -4.60 -37.88
CA ASP A 53 -24.35 -5.19 -36.72
C ASP A 53 -24.17 -4.29 -35.49
N LEU A 54 -25.25 -4.03 -34.79
CA LEU A 54 -25.19 -3.34 -33.50
C LEU A 54 -24.57 -4.26 -32.47
N SER A 55 -23.81 -3.69 -31.55
CA SER A 55 -23.28 -4.42 -30.42
C SER A 55 -24.41 -5.05 -29.60
N HIS A 56 -24.32 -6.35 -29.36
CA HIS A 56 -25.25 -7.06 -28.47
C HIS A 56 -24.96 -6.78 -26.98
N ARG A 57 -23.94 -5.96 -26.72
CA ARG A 57 -23.57 -5.60 -25.34
C ARG A 57 -24.66 -4.71 -24.73
N PRO A 58 -25.14 -5.04 -23.52
CA PRO A 58 -26.09 -4.20 -22.83
C PRO A 58 -25.53 -2.78 -22.65
N SER A 59 -26.34 -1.76 -22.82
CA SER A 59 -25.98 -0.35 -22.59
C SER A 59 -25.65 -0.06 -21.13
N SER A 60 -26.26 -0.81 -20.21
CA SER A 60 -25.99 -0.77 -18.77
C SER A 60 -25.86 -2.18 -18.20
N HIS A 61 -25.13 -2.34 -17.14
CA HIS A 61 -24.95 -3.60 -16.43
C HIS A 61 -25.28 -3.40 -14.94
N ALA A 62 -26.05 -4.34 -14.35
CA ALA A 62 -26.46 -4.26 -12.94
C ALA A 62 -25.31 -4.03 -11.95
N ASN A 63 -24.11 -4.56 -12.27
CA ASN A 63 -22.91 -4.41 -11.47
C ASN A 63 -22.04 -3.20 -11.88
N GLN A 64 -22.54 -2.29 -12.73
CA GLN A 64 -21.82 -1.08 -13.08
C GLN A 64 -21.79 -0.11 -11.89
N HIS A 65 -20.65 0.55 -11.66
CA HIS A 65 -20.55 1.57 -10.63
C HIS A 65 -21.48 2.75 -10.93
N ARG A 66 -22.16 3.22 -9.91
CA ARG A 66 -23.02 4.41 -10.00
C ARG A 66 -22.17 5.68 -10.01
N PRO A 67 -22.70 6.80 -10.52
CA PRO A 67 -21.95 8.08 -10.55
C PRO A 67 -21.43 8.51 -9.17
N GLU A 68 -22.23 8.31 -8.11
CA GLU A 68 -21.84 8.66 -6.74
C GLU A 68 -20.67 7.80 -6.24
N GLU A 69 -20.69 6.49 -6.55
CA GLU A 69 -19.60 5.57 -6.21
C GLU A 69 -18.31 5.93 -6.96
N ILE A 70 -18.45 6.32 -8.22
CA ILE A 70 -17.30 6.77 -9.05
C ILE A 70 -16.70 8.03 -8.45
N LYS A 71 -17.51 9.02 -8.10
CA LYS A 71 -17.07 10.25 -7.45
C LYS A 71 -16.34 9.97 -6.14
N LEU A 72 -16.90 9.10 -5.29
CA LEU A 72 -16.27 8.67 -4.04
C LEU A 72 -14.90 8.02 -4.27
N ILE A 73 -14.80 7.13 -5.27
CA ILE A 73 -13.54 6.46 -5.63
C ILE A 73 -12.51 7.49 -6.09
N ASP A 74 -12.89 8.41 -6.99
CA ASP A 74 -11.98 9.41 -7.56
C ASP A 74 -11.49 10.40 -6.50
N ASP A 75 -12.37 10.90 -5.63
CA ASP A 75 -12.00 11.80 -4.52
C ASP A 75 -11.07 11.11 -3.51
N MET A 76 -11.35 9.86 -3.19
CA MET A 76 -10.51 9.09 -2.28
C MET A 76 -9.15 8.74 -2.90
N ARG A 77 -9.10 8.43 -4.20
CA ARG A 77 -7.85 8.12 -4.90
C ARG A 77 -6.95 9.35 -4.98
N ARG A 78 -7.51 10.53 -5.26
CA ARG A 78 -6.78 11.80 -5.28
C ARG A 78 -6.10 12.10 -3.93
N ARG A 79 -6.81 11.83 -2.82
CA ARG A 79 -6.28 12.04 -1.45
C ARG A 79 -5.30 10.96 -1.01
N ASN A 80 -5.37 9.76 -1.59
CA ASN A 80 -4.57 8.59 -1.22
C ASN A 80 -4.01 7.88 -2.47
N PRO A 81 -3.13 8.55 -3.25
CA PRO A 81 -2.68 8.03 -4.55
C PRO A 81 -1.88 6.72 -4.43
N ASN A 82 -1.16 6.55 -3.34
CA ASN A 82 -0.23 5.44 -3.12
C ASN A 82 -0.82 4.27 -2.31
N ASP A 83 -2.10 4.33 -1.94
CA ASP A 83 -2.73 3.24 -1.21
C ASP A 83 -2.88 1.99 -2.09
N GLY A 84 -2.45 0.85 -1.55
CA GLY A 84 -2.71 -0.44 -2.17
C GLY A 84 -4.20 -0.76 -2.21
N LEU A 85 -4.60 -1.63 -3.18
CA LEU A 85 -6.02 -1.93 -3.46
C LEU A 85 -6.83 -2.25 -2.21
N VAL A 86 -6.32 -3.10 -1.34
CA VAL A 86 -7.09 -3.63 -0.20
C VAL A 86 -7.32 -2.56 0.84
N VAL A 87 -6.27 -1.78 1.18
CA VAL A 87 -6.39 -0.65 2.11
C VAL A 87 -7.33 0.40 1.55
N PHE A 88 -7.19 0.70 0.27
CA PHE A 88 -8.07 1.62 -0.42
C PHE A 88 -9.53 1.17 -0.37
N TRP A 89 -9.80 -0.12 -0.60
CA TRP A 89 -11.13 -0.70 -0.47
C TRP A 89 -11.68 -0.60 0.94
N VAL A 90 -10.88 -0.89 1.98
CA VAL A 90 -11.31 -0.75 3.40
C VAL A 90 -11.71 0.69 3.71
N LYS A 91 -10.89 1.67 3.29
CA LYS A 91 -11.21 3.09 3.47
C LYS A 91 -12.49 3.52 2.75
N LEU A 92 -12.76 2.95 1.57
CA LEU A 92 -14.01 3.18 0.84
C LEU A 92 -15.21 2.55 1.57
N ARG A 93 -15.04 1.32 2.11
CA ARG A 93 -16.09 0.66 2.91
C ARG A 93 -16.51 1.49 4.12
N GLN A 94 -15.56 2.08 4.82
CA GLN A 94 -15.80 2.98 5.94
C GLN A 94 -16.62 4.24 5.55
N ARG A 95 -16.73 4.52 4.25
CA ARG A 95 -17.51 5.65 3.67
C ARG A 95 -18.74 5.20 2.88
N GLY A 96 -19.24 3.99 3.14
CA GLY A 96 -20.47 3.49 2.56
C GLY A 96 -20.32 2.78 1.20
N TYR A 97 -19.12 2.54 0.70
CA TYR A 97 -18.91 1.75 -0.50
C TYR A 97 -19.24 0.27 -0.24
N SER A 98 -20.22 -0.30 -0.97
CA SER A 98 -20.79 -1.63 -0.69
C SER A 98 -20.22 -2.75 -1.57
N ARG A 99 -19.55 -2.41 -2.69
CA ARG A 99 -19.13 -3.43 -3.67
C ARG A 99 -17.89 -4.21 -3.24
N SER A 100 -17.71 -5.37 -3.87
CA SER A 100 -16.57 -6.26 -3.61
C SER A 100 -15.24 -5.64 -4.04
N ILE A 101 -14.16 -6.09 -3.41
CA ILE A 101 -12.79 -5.70 -3.76
C ILE A 101 -12.44 -6.09 -5.20
N SER A 102 -12.95 -7.22 -5.70
CA SER A 102 -12.74 -7.66 -7.09
C SER A 102 -13.43 -6.75 -8.10
N GLY A 103 -14.60 -6.20 -7.74
CA GLY A 103 -15.31 -5.20 -8.55
C GLY A 103 -14.52 -3.90 -8.64
N LEU A 104 -14.02 -3.42 -7.50
CA LEU A 104 -13.16 -2.24 -7.42
C LEU A 104 -11.85 -2.43 -8.22
N TYR A 105 -11.21 -3.58 -8.10
CA TYR A 105 -9.99 -3.90 -8.86
C TYR A 105 -10.20 -3.80 -10.37
N ARG A 106 -11.27 -4.45 -10.89
CA ARG A 106 -11.60 -4.39 -12.33
C ARG A 106 -11.86 -2.97 -12.80
N PHE A 107 -12.57 -2.18 -11.99
CA PHE A 107 -12.85 -0.78 -12.28
C PHE A 107 -11.56 0.06 -12.35
N LEU A 108 -10.71 -0.01 -11.32
CA LEU A 108 -9.44 0.73 -11.28
C LEU A 108 -8.47 0.30 -12.37
N ARG A 109 -8.41 -1.01 -12.68
CA ARG A 109 -7.56 -1.54 -13.76
C ARG A 109 -8.00 -1.04 -15.13
N LYS A 110 -9.31 -1.00 -15.41
CA LYS A 110 -9.85 -0.47 -16.67
C LYS A 110 -9.48 1.00 -16.88
N ARG A 111 -9.31 1.75 -15.79
CA ARG A 111 -8.91 3.17 -15.81
C ARG A 111 -7.39 3.39 -15.76
N GLY A 112 -6.59 2.33 -15.82
CA GLY A 112 -5.12 2.42 -15.73
C GLY A 112 -4.60 2.85 -14.35
N GLN A 113 -5.45 2.86 -13.33
CA GLN A 113 -5.10 3.30 -11.97
C GLN A 113 -4.48 2.20 -11.09
N MET A 114 -4.16 1.05 -11.69
CA MET A 114 -3.51 -0.08 -11.02
C MET A 114 -2.35 -0.57 -11.86
N ALA A 115 -1.15 -0.59 -11.26
CA ALA A 115 0.01 -1.19 -11.89
C ALA A 115 -0.16 -2.71 -12.02
N VAL A 116 0.24 -3.27 -13.17
CA VAL A 116 0.35 -4.72 -13.36
C VAL A 116 1.59 -5.18 -12.60
N LYS A 117 1.40 -5.81 -11.45
CA LYS A 117 2.52 -6.47 -10.75
C LYS A 117 2.72 -7.85 -11.33
N LEU A 118 3.95 -8.14 -11.76
CA LEU A 118 4.38 -9.49 -12.06
C LEU A 118 4.27 -10.35 -10.79
N PRO A 119 3.83 -11.61 -10.88
CA PRO A 119 3.77 -12.49 -9.72
C PRO A 119 5.19 -12.72 -9.19
N ASN A 120 5.40 -12.40 -7.91
CA ASN A 120 6.65 -12.79 -7.25
C ASN A 120 6.71 -14.32 -7.11
N PRO A 121 7.91 -14.92 -7.22
CA PRO A 121 8.08 -16.33 -6.97
C PRO A 121 7.52 -16.71 -5.59
N LYS A 122 6.82 -17.85 -5.53
CA LYS A 122 6.20 -18.34 -4.28
C LYS A 122 7.30 -18.58 -3.24
N TYR A 123 7.33 -17.76 -2.22
CA TYR A 123 8.15 -17.97 -1.03
C TYR A 123 7.36 -18.81 -0.03
N ILE A 124 7.93 -19.93 0.40
CA ILE A 124 7.39 -20.76 1.48
C ILE A 124 8.02 -20.27 2.79
N PRO A 125 7.29 -19.54 3.64
CA PRO A 125 7.82 -19.05 4.90
C PRO A 125 8.08 -20.22 5.86
N LYS A 126 9.23 -20.20 6.52
CA LYS A 126 9.43 -21.04 7.71
C LYS A 126 8.50 -20.57 8.81
N GLU A 127 8.05 -21.52 9.64
CA GLU A 127 7.19 -21.24 10.79
C GLU A 127 7.83 -20.17 11.68
N TYR A 128 7.06 -19.14 11.95
CA TYR A 128 7.50 -18.00 12.75
C TYR A 128 6.59 -17.87 13.97
N LYS A 129 7.16 -18.00 15.16
CA LYS A 129 6.43 -17.77 16.41
C LYS A 129 6.16 -16.28 16.57
N ALA A 130 4.91 -15.89 16.41
CA ALA A 130 4.48 -14.51 16.61
C ALA A 130 4.49 -14.16 18.10
N ALA A 131 4.51 -12.88 18.44
CA ALA A 131 4.25 -12.43 19.80
C ALA A 131 2.78 -12.62 20.15
N ASP A 132 2.50 -13.05 21.38
CA ASP A 132 1.17 -13.40 21.87
C ASP A 132 0.46 -12.19 22.52
N TYR A 133 1.20 -11.17 22.96
CA TYR A 133 0.70 -9.95 23.59
C TYR A 133 1.62 -8.74 23.34
N PRO A 134 1.09 -7.52 23.52
CA PRO A 134 1.88 -6.30 23.36
C PRO A 134 3.06 -6.22 24.33
N GLY A 135 4.22 -5.82 23.84
CA GLY A 135 5.44 -5.68 24.66
C GLY A 135 6.26 -6.94 24.83
N GLN A 136 5.71 -8.15 24.55
CA GLN A 136 6.46 -9.40 24.64
C GLN A 136 7.73 -9.36 23.80
N LYS A 137 7.64 -8.77 22.61
CA LYS A 137 8.77 -8.57 21.73
C LYS A 137 8.57 -7.34 20.85
N VAL A 138 9.53 -6.48 20.88
CA VAL A 138 9.57 -5.27 20.05
C VAL A 138 10.81 -5.29 19.15
N GLN A 139 10.71 -4.67 17.99
CA GLN A 139 11.83 -4.47 17.08
C GLN A 139 12.25 -3.01 17.10
N ILE A 140 13.55 -2.76 17.21
CA ILE A 140 14.14 -1.42 17.07
C ILE A 140 15.13 -1.44 15.91
N ASP A 141 15.07 -0.38 15.11
CA ASP A 141 15.93 -0.19 13.97
C ASP A 141 16.13 1.29 13.68
N VAL A 142 17.25 1.65 13.07
CA VAL A 142 17.58 3.03 12.70
C VAL A 142 17.67 3.15 11.18
N LYS A 143 17.09 4.21 10.67
CA LYS A 143 17.07 4.50 9.26
C LYS A 143 17.65 5.88 8.97
N TYR A 144 18.48 5.95 7.94
CA TYR A 144 18.92 7.22 7.36
C TYR A 144 17.77 7.91 6.65
N VAL A 145 17.63 9.21 6.88
CA VAL A 145 16.74 10.05 6.11
C VAL A 145 17.34 10.27 4.72
N PRO A 146 16.61 10.01 3.63
CA PRO A 146 17.16 10.21 2.29
C PRO A 146 17.63 11.66 2.09
N ALA A 147 18.87 11.84 1.63
CA ALA A 147 19.44 13.16 1.40
C ALA A 147 18.61 14.02 0.43
N SER A 148 17.92 13.38 -0.51
CA SER A 148 17.00 14.05 -1.43
C SER A 148 15.80 14.72 -0.75
N CYS A 149 15.51 14.35 0.51
CA CYS A 149 14.43 14.96 1.29
C CYS A 149 14.88 16.20 2.08
N LEU A 150 16.19 16.40 2.25
CA LEU A 150 16.77 17.51 3.01
C LEU A 150 17.02 18.70 2.08
N VAL A 151 16.48 19.86 2.42
CA VAL A 151 16.60 21.08 1.62
C VAL A 151 16.91 22.30 2.49
N GLY A 152 17.59 23.30 1.93
CA GLY A 152 17.95 24.51 2.65
C GLY A 152 18.72 24.26 3.93
N ALA A 153 18.31 24.89 5.02
CA ALA A 153 18.98 24.78 6.34
C ALA A 153 19.07 23.32 6.85
N ALA A 154 18.12 22.46 6.52
CA ALA A 154 18.19 21.04 6.89
C ALA A 154 19.34 20.30 6.19
N ALA A 155 19.64 20.64 4.94
CA ALA A 155 20.74 20.05 4.20
C ALA A 155 22.12 20.54 4.74
N GLU A 156 22.20 21.79 5.17
CA GLU A 156 23.41 22.37 5.78
C GLU A 156 23.65 21.78 7.16
N ASP A 157 22.66 21.79 8.05
CA ASP A 157 22.74 21.19 9.39
C ASP A 157 23.08 19.68 9.34
N ALA A 158 22.51 18.95 8.38
CA ALA A 158 22.86 17.54 8.21
C ALA A 158 24.32 17.33 7.80
N LYS A 159 24.89 18.19 6.94
CA LYS A 159 26.30 18.10 6.55
C LYS A 159 27.23 18.27 7.75
N GLU A 160 26.93 19.19 8.67
CA GLU A 160 27.65 19.40 9.91
C GLU A 160 27.60 18.20 10.85
N ASN A 161 26.49 17.44 10.82
CA ASN A 161 26.23 16.25 11.65
C ASN A 161 26.50 14.92 10.90
N GLY A 162 27.53 14.85 10.05
CA GLY A 162 27.92 13.62 9.35
C GLY A 162 27.11 13.30 8.09
N GLY A 163 26.32 14.26 7.58
CA GLY A 163 25.63 14.16 6.30
C GLY A 163 24.18 13.66 6.36
N PHE A 164 23.66 13.29 7.54
CA PHE A 164 22.36 12.66 7.65
C PHE A 164 21.57 13.10 8.88
N TYR A 165 20.25 12.98 8.79
CA TYR A 165 19.36 12.81 9.93
C TYR A 165 18.95 11.34 10.04
N TYR A 166 18.54 10.94 11.23
CA TYR A 166 18.23 9.54 11.54
C TYR A 166 16.80 9.42 12.07
N GLN A 167 16.09 8.41 11.55
CA GLN A 167 14.81 7.99 12.07
C GLN A 167 15.00 6.74 12.90
N TYR A 168 14.77 6.84 14.19
CA TYR A 168 14.70 5.71 15.11
C TYR A 168 13.27 5.17 15.10
N THR A 169 13.14 3.87 15.02
CA THR A 169 11.85 3.16 14.89
C THR A 169 11.75 2.09 15.95
N PHE A 170 10.75 2.19 16.80
CA PHE A 170 10.26 1.13 17.69
C PHE A 170 9.00 0.53 17.09
N LEU A 171 8.88 -0.80 17.03
CA LEU A 171 7.72 -1.50 16.50
C LEU A 171 7.38 -2.71 17.37
N ASP A 172 6.20 -2.69 17.98
CA ASP A 172 5.67 -3.83 18.71
C ASP A 172 5.26 -4.96 17.74
N GLU A 173 5.74 -6.18 17.99
CA GLU A 173 5.48 -7.31 17.09
C GLU A 173 4.04 -7.81 17.12
N TYR A 174 3.32 -7.67 18.23
CA TYR A 174 1.94 -8.09 18.36
C TYR A 174 1.00 -7.12 17.65
N SER A 175 0.94 -5.89 18.12
CA SER A 175 -0.01 -4.87 17.63
C SER A 175 0.42 -4.15 16.36
N ARG A 176 1.70 -4.24 15.96
CA ARG A 176 2.33 -3.38 14.95
C ARG A 176 2.35 -1.90 15.31
N PHE A 177 1.99 -1.57 16.54
CA PHE A 177 2.12 -0.20 17.02
C PHE A 177 3.57 0.23 16.94
N ARG A 178 3.79 1.42 16.42
CA ARG A 178 5.14 1.94 16.31
C ARG A 178 5.27 3.33 16.92
N TYR A 179 6.48 3.62 17.37
CA TYR A 179 6.91 4.93 17.75
C TYR A 179 8.13 5.33 16.92
N LEU A 180 8.12 6.55 16.39
CA LEU A 180 9.18 7.13 15.59
C LEU A 180 9.72 8.37 16.29
N GLU A 181 11.05 8.51 16.27
CA GLU A 181 11.71 9.71 16.75
C GLU A 181 12.88 10.08 15.83
N ALA A 182 13.10 11.40 15.67
CA ALA A 182 14.18 11.96 14.87
C ALA A 182 15.40 12.25 15.74
N PHE A 183 16.58 11.89 15.24
CA PHE A 183 17.86 12.21 15.87
C PHE A 183 18.83 12.79 14.84
N LYS A 184 19.74 13.62 15.30
CA LYS A 184 20.87 14.12 14.50
C LYS A 184 22.05 13.17 14.50
N GLU A 185 22.13 12.29 15.50
CA GLU A 185 23.24 11.39 15.73
C GLU A 185 22.79 9.92 15.69
N HIS A 186 23.73 9.07 15.28
CA HIS A 186 23.57 7.63 15.20
C HIS A 186 24.62 6.96 16.07
N ASN A 187 24.33 6.89 17.36
CA ASN A 187 25.25 6.35 18.36
C ASN A 187 24.50 5.66 19.50
N SER A 188 25.22 5.01 20.40
CA SER A 188 24.64 4.28 21.53
C SER A 188 23.93 5.18 22.55
N TYR A 189 24.30 6.46 22.64
CA TYR A 189 23.62 7.44 23.49
C TYR A 189 22.22 7.74 22.95
N SER A 190 22.11 8.05 21.68
CA SER A 190 20.82 8.29 21.01
C SER A 190 19.90 7.08 21.10
N SER A 191 20.44 5.86 20.94
CA SER A 191 19.68 4.61 21.12
C SER A 191 19.17 4.46 22.55
N SER A 192 19.98 4.82 23.56
CA SER A 192 19.60 4.78 24.97
C SER A 192 18.50 5.78 25.32
N GLU A 193 18.59 7.00 24.81
CA GLU A 193 17.53 7.99 25.01
C GLU A 193 16.23 7.56 24.31
N PHE A 194 16.35 7.02 23.11
CA PHE A 194 15.19 6.53 22.36
C PHE A 194 14.44 5.43 23.11
N ILE A 195 15.12 4.41 23.67
CA ILE A 195 14.42 3.34 24.43
C ILE A 195 13.79 3.86 25.69
N LYS A 196 14.40 4.81 26.42
CA LYS A 196 13.79 5.47 27.58
C LYS A 196 12.48 6.19 27.18
N HIS A 197 12.48 6.86 26.03
CA HIS A 197 11.28 7.51 25.50
C HIS A 197 10.23 6.49 25.08
N CYS A 198 10.62 5.35 24.50
CA CYS A 198 9.70 4.27 24.15
C CYS A 198 8.99 3.71 25.38
N VAL A 199 9.74 3.39 26.44
CA VAL A 199 9.17 2.88 27.72
C VAL A 199 8.15 3.85 28.32
N LYS A 200 8.42 5.16 28.28
CA LYS A 200 7.49 6.19 28.80
C LYS A 200 6.20 6.32 27.97
N ARG A 201 6.23 5.97 26.69
CA ARG A 201 5.11 6.19 25.75
C ARG A 201 4.33 4.92 25.41
N PHE A 202 4.95 3.77 25.54
CA PHE A 202 4.31 2.50 25.27
C PHE A 202 3.54 2.04 26.52
N PRO A 203 2.24 1.70 26.41
CA PRO A 203 1.39 1.48 27.58
C PRO A 203 1.56 0.11 28.26
N TYR A 204 2.46 -0.74 27.77
CA TYR A 204 2.71 -2.08 28.30
C TYR A 204 4.18 -2.24 28.66
N ALA A 205 4.49 -3.17 29.58
CA ALA A 205 5.87 -3.56 29.86
C ALA A 205 6.53 -4.15 28.60
N ILE A 206 7.80 -3.79 28.39
CA ILE A 206 8.59 -4.31 27.28
C ILE A 206 9.49 -5.41 27.84
N GLU A 207 9.30 -6.66 27.38
CA GLU A 207 10.09 -7.79 27.87
C GLU A 207 11.36 -8.02 27.02
N CYS A 208 11.25 -7.89 25.72
CA CYS A 208 12.35 -8.17 24.80
C CYS A 208 12.43 -7.13 23.70
N VAL A 209 13.61 -6.54 23.55
CA VAL A 209 13.97 -5.67 22.41
C VAL A 209 14.87 -6.45 21.46
N GLN A 210 14.44 -6.54 20.20
CA GLN A 210 15.22 -7.11 19.11
C GLN A 210 15.79 -6.02 18.22
N THR A 211 17.12 -6.06 17.98
CA THR A 211 17.82 -5.15 17.08
C THR A 211 18.66 -5.95 16.07
N ASP A 212 19.18 -5.27 15.09
CA ASP A 212 20.33 -5.78 14.33
C ASP A 212 21.62 -5.73 15.15
N ASN A 213 22.77 -5.96 14.52
CA ASN A 213 24.09 -5.91 15.19
C ASN A 213 24.82 -4.58 14.94
N GLY A 214 24.06 -3.49 14.75
CA GLY A 214 24.64 -2.16 14.58
C GLY A 214 25.46 -1.70 15.80
N PRO A 215 26.55 -0.94 15.61
CA PRO A 215 27.40 -0.48 16.72
C PRO A 215 26.68 0.46 17.70
N GLU A 216 25.58 1.07 17.30
CA GLU A 216 24.69 1.86 18.14
C GLU A 216 23.92 1.02 19.15
N PHE A 217 23.79 -0.29 18.91
CA PHE A 217 23.07 -1.23 19.77
C PHE A 217 24.00 -2.18 20.50
N THR A 218 25.07 -2.70 19.83
CA THR A 218 25.91 -3.73 20.43
C THR A 218 27.33 -3.69 19.88
N ASN A 219 28.30 -4.06 20.75
CA ASN A 219 29.67 -4.24 20.36
C ASN A 219 30.01 -5.67 19.90
N ARG A 220 29.04 -6.55 19.81
CA ARG A 220 29.22 -7.99 19.58
C ARG A 220 30.08 -8.35 18.36
N LEU A 221 30.02 -7.54 17.32
CA LEU A 221 30.82 -7.75 16.09
C LEU A 221 32.13 -6.95 16.07
N ASN A 222 32.39 -6.16 17.09
CA ASN A 222 33.63 -5.39 17.19
C ASN A 222 34.70 -6.22 17.92
N SER A 223 35.78 -6.60 17.19
CA SER A 223 36.86 -7.44 17.73
C SER A 223 37.59 -6.86 18.95
N GLN A 224 37.64 -5.52 19.05
CA GLN A 224 38.35 -4.83 20.16
C GLN A 224 37.45 -4.64 21.39
N TYR A 225 36.15 -4.53 21.22
CA TYR A 225 35.19 -4.17 22.27
C TYR A 225 34.08 -5.18 22.49
N SER A 226 34.18 -6.40 21.92
CA SER A 226 33.12 -7.43 21.97
C SER A 226 32.69 -7.80 23.39
N ASN A 227 33.58 -7.64 24.39
CA ASN A 227 33.30 -7.92 25.79
C ASN A 227 32.76 -6.70 26.59
N LYS A 228 32.65 -5.52 25.96
CA LYS A 228 32.15 -4.30 26.61
C LYS A 228 30.73 -4.03 26.13
N LYS A 229 29.80 -3.90 27.09
CA LYS A 229 28.44 -3.48 26.80
C LYS A 229 28.40 -2.04 26.27
N THR A 230 27.57 -1.79 25.32
CA THR A 230 27.23 -0.43 24.88
C THR A 230 26.36 0.27 25.93
N LEU A 231 26.27 1.60 25.85
CA LEU A 231 25.33 2.34 26.72
C LEU A 231 23.88 1.90 26.55
N PHE A 232 23.50 1.53 25.31
CA PHE A 232 22.19 0.97 25.03
C PHE A 232 21.93 -0.35 25.77
N GLU A 233 22.89 -1.30 25.75
CA GLU A 233 22.79 -2.58 26.48
C GLU A 233 22.74 -2.36 28.00
N VAL A 234 23.54 -1.42 28.52
CA VAL A 234 23.47 -1.05 29.95
C VAL A 234 22.11 -0.46 30.33
N THR A 235 21.55 0.37 29.44
CA THR A 235 20.22 0.96 29.67
C THR A 235 19.12 -0.11 29.66
N LEU A 236 19.21 -1.10 28.76
CA LEU A 236 18.24 -2.22 28.73
C LEU A 236 18.33 -3.07 30.00
N ASP A 237 19.56 -3.33 30.50
CA ASP A 237 19.75 -4.04 31.79
C ASP A 237 19.08 -3.28 32.95
N GLN A 238 19.29 -1.95 33.02
CA GLN A 238 18.66 -1.09 34.04
C GLN A 238 17.14 -1.08 33.98
N LEU A 239 16.59 -1.22 32.78
CA LEU A 239 15.13 -1.29 32.54
C LEU A 239 14.58 -2.71 32.66
N CYS A 240 15.42 -3.71 33.00
CA CYS A 240 15.07 -5.14 33.05
C CYS A 240 14.51 -5.67 31.73
N ILE A 241 14.98 -5.16 30.59
CA ILE A 241 14.54 -5.52 29.25
C ILE A 241 15.57 -6.48 28.60
N GLN A 242 15.15 -7.62 28.13
CA GLN A 242 16.01 -8.55 27.42
C GLN A 242 16.46 -7.98 26.06
N HIS A 243 17.75 -7.97 25.78
CA HIS A 243 18.28 -7.64 24.46
C HIS A 243 18.48 -8.88 23.60
N LYS A 244 17.97 -8.86 22.36
CA LYS A 244 18.11 -9.94 21.39
C LYS A 244 18.62 -9.38 20.06
N CYS A 245 19.89 -9.66 19.75
CA CYS A 245 20.42 -9.37 18.42
C CYS A 245 19.98 -10.42 17.40
N ILE A 246 19.69 -10.02 16.17
CA ILE A 246 19.45 -10.96 15.08
C ILE A 246 20.73 -11.73 14.74
N LYS A 247 20.58 -12.93 14.17
CA LYS A 247 21.76 -13.66 13.66
C LYS A 247 22.39 -12.87 12.51
N PRO A 248 23.71 -12.77 12.46
CA PRO A 248 24.39 -12.15 11.32
C PRO A 248 23.89 -12.70 9.99
N PHE A 249 23.79 -11.86 8.98
CA PHE A 249 23.30 -12.22 7.63
C PHE A 249 21.88 -12.80 7.57
N THR A 250 21.05 -12.55 8.58
CA THR A 250 19.67 -13.06 8.62
C THR A 250 18.66 -11.89 8.77
N PRO A 251 18.54 -10.98 7.79
CA PRO A 251 17.69 -9.78 7.88
C PRO A 251 16.21 -10.12 8.11
N ARG A 252 15.77 -11.32 7.73
CA ARG A 252 14.37 -11.78 7.91
C ARG A 252 13.85 -11.68 9.34
N HIS A 253 14.72 -11.67 10.34
CA HIS A 253 14.34 -11.57 11.75
C HIS A 253 13.79 -10.18 12.10
N ASN A 254 14.26 -9.11 11.43
CA ASN A 254 13.75 -7.74 11.58
C ASN A 254 12.72 -7.34 10.50
N GLY A 255 12.16 -8.33 9.81
CA GLY A 255 11.29 -8.10 8.63
C GLY A 255 10.06 -7.25 8.89
N LYS A 256 9.59 -7.10 10.15
CA LYS A 256 8.44 -6.26 10.48
C LYS A 256 8.81 -4.77 10.47
N VAL A 257 9.92 -4.41 11.10
CA VAL A 257 10.42 -3.04 11.08
C VAL A 257 10.93 -2.65 9.70
N GLU A 258 11.63 -3.56 8.99
CA GLU A 258 12.07 -3.33 7.60
C GLU A 258 10.87 -3.07 6.66
N ARG A 259 9.77 -3.82 6.82
CA ARG A 259 8.55 -3.55 6.05
C ARG A 259 7.94 -2.19 6.38
N SER A 260 8.02 -1.76 7.64
CA SER A 260 7.64 -0.42 8.08
C SER A 260 8.48 0.64 7.36
N HIS A 261 9.82 0.46 7.32
CA HIS A 261 10.74 1.35 6.60
C HIS A 261 10.49 1.41 5.09
N ARG A 262 10.13 0.28 4.48
CA ARG A 262 9.70 0.30 3.07
C ARG A 262 8.47 1.19 2.87
N LYS A 263 7.49 1.09 3.78
CA LYS A 263 6.29 1.94 3.74
C LYS A 263 6.64 3.41 3.95
N ASP A 264 7.62 3.70 4.79
CA ASP A 264 8.13 5.06 4.97
C ASP A 264 8.73 5.60 3.67
N ASN A 265 9.56 4.79 2.97
CA ASN A 265 10.12 5.19 1.68
C ASN A 265 9.04 5.47 0.64
N GLU A 266 8.06 4.56 0.50
CA GLU A 266 7.03 4.63 -0.53
C GLU A 266 6.01 5.74 -0.29
N SER A 267 5.69 6.06 0.97
CA SER A 267 4.52 6.89 1.29
C SER A 267 4.83 8.15 2.10
N PHE A 268 6.02 8.28 2.62
CA PHE A 268 6.47 9.46 3.36
C PHE A 268 7.65 10.12 2.65
N TYR A 269 8.81 9.49 2.60
CA TYR A 269 10.00 10.10 2.01
C TYR A 269 9.89 10.41 0.52
N ALA A 270 9.13 9.61 -0.25
CA ALA A 270 8.96 9.85 -1.69
C ALA A 270 8.32 11.21 -2.05
N GLY A 271 7.53 11.79 -1.15
CA GLY A 271 6.78 13.01 -1.43
C GLY A 271 7.07 14.18 -0.48
N HIS A 272 7.98 14.01 0.50
CA HIS A 272 8.22 15.04 1.52
C HIS A 272 9.59 15.69 1.38
N LYS A 273 9.66 16.96 1.73
CA LYS A 273 10.89 17.74 1.88
C LYS A 273 10.93 18.34 3.28
N PHE A 274 12.11 18.41 3.85
CA PHE A 274 12.33 18.92 5.20
C PHE A 274 13.25 20.11 5.13
N PHE A 275 12.83 21.23 5.67
CA PHE A 275 13.55 22.53 5.62
C PHE A 275 14.38 22.78 6.88
N SER A 276 14.08 22.04 7.98
CA SER A 276 14.85 22.06 9.22
C SER A 276 14.72 20.73 9.95
N PHE A 277 15.55 20.47 10.93
CA PHE A 277 15.41 19.30 11.82
C PHE A 277 14.07 19.30 12.56
N ASP A 278 13.61 20.46 13.00
CA ASP A 278 12.32 20.63 13.68
C ASP A 278 11.12 20.34 12.75
N ASP A 279 11.23 20.76 11.49
CA ASP A 279 10.24 20.45 10.46
C ASP A 279 10.17 18.94 10.20
N PHE A 280 11.32 18.28 10.04
CA PHE A 280 11.40 16.83 9.92
C PHE A 280 10.74 16.15 11.13
N ARG A 281 11.08 16.55 12.36
CA ARG A 281 10.51 16.00 13.59
C ARG A 281 8.98 16.12 13.64
N LYS A 282 8.43 17.29 13.25
CA LYS A 282 6.97 17.53 13.20
C LYS A 282 6.28 16.66 12.15
N GLN A 283 6.82 16.62 10.93
CA GLN A 283 6.27 15.79 9.85
C GLN A 283 6.34 14.30 10.19
N LEU A 284 7.44 13.82 10.78
CA LEU A 284 7.61 12.45 11.23
C LEU A 284 6.58 12.06 12.29
N ALA A 285 6.28 12.94 13.25
CA ALA A 285 5.25 12.71 14.26
C ALA A 285 3.85 12.61 13.66
N VAL A 286 3.52 13.42 12.67
CA VAL A 286 2.25 13.33 11.92
C VAL A 286 2.18 12.01 11.16
N TRP A 287 3.26 11.62 10.49
CA TRP A 287 3.35 10.35 9.77
C TRP A 287 3.19 9.15 10.69
N ASN A 288 3.84 9.17 11.88
CA ASN A 288 3.68 8.11 12.87
C ASN A 288 2.23 7.96 13.34
N ARG A 289 1.52 9.06 13.60
CA ARG A 289 0.08 9.03 13.92
C ARG A 289 -0.75 8.42 12.79
N LYS A 290 -0.46 8.81 11.54
CA LYS A 290 -1.14 8.26 10.35
C LYS A 290 -0.93 6.75 10.27
N TYR A 291 0.29 6.26 10.46
CA TYR A 291 0.60 4.84 10.44
C TYR A 291 -0.16 4.06 11.51
N ASN A 292 -0.17 4.53 12.76
CA ASN A 292 -0.82 3.85 13.87
C ASN A 292 -2.37 3.82 13.78
N ASN A 293 -2.95 4.67 12.93
CA ASN A 293 -4.39 4.67 12.63
C ASN A 293 -4.72 4.02 11.28
N PHE A 294 -3.74 3.41 10.61
CA PHE A 294 -3.92 2.82 9.30
C PHE A 294 -4.37 1.35 9.41
N PRO A 295 -5.47 0.94 8.77
CA PRO A 295 -5.97 -0.43 8.83
C PRO A 295 -5.01 -1.39 8.12
N MET A 296 -4.67 -2.50 8.79
CA MET A 296 -3.70 -3.47 8.29
C MET A 296 -4.31 -4.87 8.14
N ARG A 297 -4.09 -5.52 7.00
CA ARG A 297 -4.56 -6.88 6.75
C ARG A 297 -4.10 -7.90 7.80
N PRO A 298 -2.81 -7.91 8.25
CA PRO A 298 -2.37 -8.85 9.29
C PRO A 298 -3.05 -8.66 10.65
N LEU A 299 -3.72 -7.55 10.86
CA LEU A 299 -4.47 -7.20 12.08
C LEU A 299 -5.99 -7.32 11.88
N GLY A 300 -6.45 -8.13 10.93
CA GLY A 300 -7.88 -8.25 10.64
C GLY A 300 -8.53 -6.94 10.19
N TRP A 301 -7.77 -6.07 9.53
CA TRP A 301 -8.18 -4.71 9.10
C TRP A 301 -8.37 -3.70 10.23
N LEU A 302 -7.96 -4.03 11.43
CA LEU A 302 -7.80 -3.07 12.50
C LEU A 302 -6.51 -2.27 12.32
N SER A 303 -6.46 -1.09 12.91
CA SER A 303 -5.22 -0.30 12.98
C SER A 303 -4.34 -0.77 14.14
N PRO A 304 -3.02 -0.54 14.10
CA PRO A 304 -2.11 -0.82 15.20
C PRO A 304 -2.59 -0.26 16.55
N LYS A 305 -3.12 0.97 16.53
CA LYS A 305 -3.67 1.61 17.72
C LYS A 305 -4.91 0.88 18.26
N GLN A 306 -5.82 0.46 17.37
CA GLN A 306 -7.00 -0.31 17.80
C GLN A 306 -6.62 -1.64 18.43
N VAL A 307 -5.68 -2.40 17.81
CA VAL A 307 -5.20 -3.67 18.35
C VAL A 307 -4.50 -3.47 19.69
N LEU A 308 -3.65 -2.45 19.81
CA LEU A 308 -2.95 -2.16 21.08
C LEU A 308 -3.92 -1.90 22.21
N PHE A 309 -4.92 -1.04 22.00
CA PHE A 309 -5.86 -0.64 23.06
C PHE A 309 -7.05 -1.60 23.25
N SER A 310 -7.23 -2.58 22.37
CA SER A 310 -8.19 -3.68 22.59
C SER A 310 -7.64 -4.78 23.49
N PHE A 311 -6.31 -4.82 23.70
CA PHE A 311 -5.72 -5.80 24.60
C PHE A 311 -6.01 -5.40 26.08
N PRO A 312 -6.44 -6.33 26.95
CA PRO A 312 -6.72 -6.01 28.35
C PRO A 312 -5.50 -5.41 29.04
N HIS A 313 -5.67 -4.25 29.67
CA HIS A 313 -4.61 -3.64 30.47
C HIS A 313 -4.35 -4.50 31.71
N VAL A 314 -3.27 -5.24 31.72
CA VAL A 314 -2.67 -5.71 32.95
C VAL A 314 -1.82 -4.56 33.47
N VAL A 315 -2.34 -3.81 34.44
CA VAL A 315 -1.59 -2.78 35.14
C VAL A 315 -0.53 -3.48 35.98
N ILE A 316 0.68 -3.58 35.43
CA ILE A 316 1.84 -3.97 36.21
C ILE A 316 2.32 -2.68 36.90
N HIS A 317 1.92 -2.50 38.14
CA HIS A 317 2.54 -1.49 38.98
C HIS A 317 3.98 -1.92 39.28
N HIS A 318 4.95 -1.16 38.76
CA HIS A 318 6.35 -1.22 39.17
C HIS A 318 6.58 -0.31 40.36
#